data_f9ff8b69b847d78c6cc3c7c0c848c589
#
_entry.id   f9ff8b69b847d78c6cc3c7c0c848c589
#
_cell.length_a   1.000
_cell.length_b   1.000
_cell.length_c   1.000
_cell.angle_alpha   90.00
_cell.angle_beta   90.00
_cell.angle_gamma   90.00
#
_symmetry.space_group_name_H-M   'P 1'
#
loop_
_entity.id
_entity.type
_entity.pdbx_description
1 polymer ?
#
loop_
_entity_poly.entity_id
_entity_poly.type
_entity_poly.pdbx_seq_one_letter_code
_entity_poly.pdbx_strand_id
1 'polypeptide(L)'
;PIQPLIYGGHQERLLRAGTENTIGIIGFGEAVRVMMERKNKDKKQIEKLAEELKKGIEERIPQVKFNGHPERRIKGTVNFAFLGVEAEAILLALATKDICVSTGSACSEDSEETSHVLQAIGLKPEIARSAIRMSLGRFNTEEDIQRVLDELPEVVENLRRISSFEVEE
;
A
#
# COMPACT_ATOMS: atom_id res chain seq x y z
N PRO A 1 -33.65 13.64 -4.23
CA PRO A 1 -33.34 13.90 -5.64
C PRO A 1 -31.87 14.35 -5.76
N ILE A 2 -31.16 13.83 -6.77
CA ILE A 2 -29.78 14.27 -7.08
C ILE A 2 -29.91 15.52 -7.95
N GLN A 3 -29.21 16.59 -7.60
CA GLN A 3 -29.12 17.80 -8.41
C GLN A 3 -27.86 17.74 -9.30
N PRO A 4 -27.95 18.16 -10.58
CA PRO A 4 -26.78 18.22 -11.44
C PRO A 4 -25.81 19.31 -10.99
N LEU A 5 -24.51 19.04 -11.10
CA LEU A 5 -23.45 20.04 -10.88
C LEU A 5 -23.10 20.82 -12.16
N ILE A 6 -23.36 20.21 -13.34
CA ILE A 6 -23.10 20.80 -14.65
C ILE A 6 -24.41 20.84 -15.42
N TYR A 7 -24.83 22.05 -15.77
CA TYR A 7 -26.08 22.30 -16.51
C TYR A 7 -25.84 22.46 -18.00
N GLY A 8 -26.80 22.03 -18.84
CA GLY A 8 -26.71 22.16 -20.29
C GLY A 8 -27.60 21.14 -21.01
N GLY A 9 -27.00 20.32 -21.88
CA GLY A 9 -27.70 19.29 -22.66
C GLY A 9 -28.29 18.18 -21.81
N HIS A 10 -28.97 17.24 -22.50
CA HIS A 10 -29.79 16.19 -21.86
C HIS A 10 -29.02 14.90 -21.52
N GLN A 11 -27.67 14.93 -21.64
CA GLN A 11 -26.87 13.75 -21.40
C GLN A 11 -26.97 13.27 -19.93
N GLU A 12 -26.73 12.00 -19.73
CA GLU A 12 -26.79 11.34 -18.41
C GLU A 12 -28.08 11.61 -17.65
N ARG A 13 -29.24 11.58 -18.38
CA ARG A 13 -30.58 11.83 -17.83
C ARG A 13 -30.70 13.21 -17.16
N LEU A 14 -30.13 14.24 -17.76
CA LEU A 14 -30.05 15.63 -17.24
C LEU A 14 -29.18 15.79 -15.99
N LEU A 15 -28.44 14.76 -15.57
CA LEU A 15 -27.63 14.81 -14.37
C LEU A 15 -26.20 15.33 -14.63
N ARG A 16 -25.71 15.20 -15.87
CA ARG A 16 -24.38 15.70 -16.26
C ARG A 16 -24.36 16.08 -17.74
N ALA A 17 -24.41 17.35 -18.03
CA ALA A 17 -24.33 17.87 -19.39
C ALA A 17 -22.93 17.70 -20.00
N GLY A 18 -22.87 17.65 -21.32
CA GLY A 18 -21.64 17.50 -22.12
C GLY A 18 -21.53 16.11 -22.75
N THR A 19 -20.79 16.03 -23.85
CA THR A 19 -20.55 14.78 -24.59
C THR A 19 -19.95 13.72 -23.67
N GLU A 20 -20.39 12.49 -23.81
CA GLU A 20 -19.91 11.34 -23.05
C GLU A 20 -18.43 11.07 -23.37
N ASN A 21 -17.67 10.70 -22.35
CA ASN A 21 -16.28 10.31 -22.50
C ASN A 21 -16.18 8.90 -23.11
N THR A 22 -16.46 8.78 -24.40
CA THR A 22 -16.51 7.48 -25.09
C THR A 22 -15.18 6.74 -25.06
N ILE A 23 -14.06 7.45 -25.16
CA ILE A 23 -12.71 6.85 -25.04
C ILE A 23 -12.50 6.23 -23.67
N GLY A 24 -12.84 6.96 -22.61
CA GLY A 24 -12.76 6.46 -21.24
C GLY A 24 -13.68 5.28 -20.98
N ILE A 25 -14.91 5.32 -21.53
CA ILE A 25 -15.89 4.22 -21.40
C ILE A 25 -15.37 2.94 -22.08
N ILE A 26 -14.85 3.04 -23.31
CA ILE A 26 -14.28 1.91 -24.03
C ILE A 26 -13.05 1.36 -23.30
N GLY A 27 -12.15 2.22 -22.87
CA GLY A 27 -10.94 1.84 -22.12
C GLY A 27 -11.28 1.13 -20.80
N PHE A 28 -12.30 1.64 -20.07
CA PHE A 28 -12.77 1.00 -18.85
C PHE A 28 -13.40 -0.39 -19.13
N GLY A 29 -14.22 -0.50 -20.18
CA GLY A 29 -14.78 -1.78 -20.62
C GLY A 29 -13.69 -2.81 -20.92
N GLU A 30 -12.66 -2.41 -21.65
CA GLU A 30 -11.52 -3.28 -21.95
C GLU A 30 -10.72 -3.66 -20.69
N ALA A 31 -10.49 -2.73 -19.78
CA ALA A 31 -9.84 -3.02 -18.51
C ALA A 31 -10.60 -4.06 -17.69
N VAL A 32 -11.94 -3.97 -17.63
CA VAL A 32 -12.79 -4.96 -16.96
C VAL A 32 -12.69 -6.32 -17.65
N ARG A 33 -12.71 -6.37 -18.99
CA ARG A 33 -12.56 -7.62 -19.75
C ARG A 33 -11.24 -8.31 -19.41
N VAL A 34 -10.13 -7.59 -19.49
CA VAL A 34 -8.78 -8.12 -19.15
C VAL A 34 -8.73 -8.58 -17.70
N MET A 35 -9.29 -7.80 -16.77
CA MET A 35 -9.36 -8.17 -15.36
C MET A 35 -10.10 -9.50 -15.16
N MET A 36 -11.26 -9.68 -15.79
CA MET A 36 -12.06 -10.89 -15.66
C MET A 36 -11.33 -12.13 -16.20
N GLU A 37 -10.65 -11.99 -17.32
CA GLU A 37 -9.87 -13.09 -17.91
C GLU A 37 -8.67 -13.50 -17.04
N ARG A 38 -8.02 -12.56 -16.42
CA ARG A 38 -6.78 -12.78 -15.65
C ARG A 38 -6.99 -13.00 -14.17
N LYS A 39 -8.15 -12.66 -13.63
CA LYS A 39 -8.47 -12.59 -12.19
C LYS A 39 -7.90 -13.74 -11.37
N ASN A 40 -8.12 -14.99 -11.81
CA ASN A 40 -7.72 -16.16 -11.02
C ASN A 40 -6.20 -16.40 -11.06
N LYS A 41 -5.56 -16.10 -12.19
CA LYS A 41 -4.10 -16.21 -12.33
C LYS A 41 -3.40 -15.14 -11.52
N ASP A 42 -3.80 -13.88 -11.73
CA ASP A 42 -3.18 -12.74 -11.07
C ASP A 42 -3.38 -12.81 -9.55
N LYS A 43 -4.57 -13.22 -9.08
CA LYS A 43 -4.85 -13.44 -7.66
C LYS A 43 -3.88 -14.44 -7.03
N LYS A 44 -3.72 -15.62 -7.64
CA LYS A 44 -2.82 -16.66 -7.10
C LYS A 44 -1.36 -16.20 -7.03
N GLN A 45 -0.89 -15.52 -8.08
CA GLN A 45 0.46 -14.96 -8.11
C GLN A 45 0.66 -13.93 -7.00
N ILE A 46 -0.25 -12.95 -6.90
CA ILE A 46 -0.16 -11.89 -5.89
C ILE A 46 -0.20 -12.47 -4.47
N GLU A 47 -1.10 -13.44 -4.20
CA GLU A 47 -1.18 -14.10 -2.90
C GLU A 47 0.11 -14.83 -2.54
N LYS A 48 0.72 -15.54 -3.50
CA LYS A 48 2.01 -16.22 -3.32
C LYS A 48 3.12 -15.23 -2.97
N LEU A 49 3.30 -14.19 -3.78
CA LEU A 49 4.33 -13.18 -3.58
C LEU A 49 4.16 -12.41 -2.26
N ALA A 50 2.92 -12.09 -1.90
CA ALA A 50 2.64 -11.40 -0.64
C ALA A 50 2.93 -12.25 0.60
N GLU A 51 2.70 -13.57 0.52
CA GLU A 51 3.03 -14.49 1.61
C GLU A 51 4.54 -14.69 1.73
N GLU A 52 5.26 -14.79 0.61
CA GLU A 52 6.73 -14.85 0.58
C GLU A 52 7.34 -13.58 1.18
N LEU A 53 6.84 -12.39 0.78
CA LEU A 53 7.29 -11.12 1.33
C LEU A 53 7.03 -11.04 2.84
N LYS A 54 5.81 -11.37 3.28
CA LYS A 54 5.43 -11.35 4.69
C LYS A 54 6.35 -12.24 5.51
N LYS A 55 6.50 -13.50 5.10
CA LYS A 55 7.32 -14.49 5.81
C LYS A 55 8.80 -14.09 5.83
N GLY A 56 9.33 -13.61 4.71
CA GLY A 56 10.71 -13.16 4.63
C GLY A 56 11.01 -11.95 5.53
N ILE A 57 10.07 -11.02 5.70
CA ILE A 57 10.21 -9.90 6.64
C ILE A 57 10.21 -10.42 8.08
N GLU A 58 9.27 -11.29 8.45
CA GLU A 58 9.17 -11.87 9.81
C GLU A 58 10.43 -12.67 10.19
N GLU A 59 11.05 -13.37 9.22
CA GLU A 59 12.24 -14.19 9.45
C GLU A 59 13.55 -13.39 9.49
N ARG A 60 13.65 -12.30 8.69
CA ARG A 60 14.92 -11.58 8.50
C ARG A 60 15.06 -10.32 9.36
N ILE A 61 13.96 -9.72 9.80
CA ILE A 61 13.97 -8.44 10.51
C ILE A 61 13.37 -8.62 11.91
N PRO A 62 14.16 -8.47 12.97
CA PRO A 62 13.62 -8.51 14.33
C PRO A 62 12.78 -7.28 14.65
N GLN A 63 11.97 -7.35 15.70
CA GLN A 63 11.14 -6.24 16.19
C GLN A 63 10.25 -5.63 15.08
N VAL A 64 9.56 -6.50 14.35
CA VAL A 64 8.53 -6.11 13.39
C VAL A 64 7.17 -6.61 13.85
N LYS A 65 6.13 -5.87 13.53
CA LYS A 65 4.74 -6.23 13.84
C LYS A 65 3.91 -6.21 12.56
N PHE A 66 3.34 -7.35 12.19
CA PHE A 66 2.38 -7.41 11.10
C PHE A 66 1.06 -6.75 11.51
N ASN A 67 0.54 -5.85 10.66
CA ASN A 67 -0.67 -5.10 10.92
C ASN A 67 -1.84 -5.64 10.10
N GLY A 68 -2.96 -5.84 10.77
CA GLY A 68 -4.20 -6.35 10.17
C GLY A 68 -4.48 -7.82 10.50
N HIS A 69 -5.63 -8.29 10.01
CA HIS A 69 -6.06 -9.68 10.27
C HIS A 69 -5.20 -10.67 9.47
N PRO A 70 -4.71 -11.76 10.06
CA PRO A 70 -3.82 -12.70 9.37
C PRO A 70 -4.47 -13.35 8.13
N GLU A 71 -5.77 -13.63 8.16
CA GLU A 71 -6.49 -14.32 7.08
C GLU A 71 -7.52 -13.46 6.38
N ARG A 72 -8.39 -12.74 7.12
CA ARG A 72 -9.50 -11.96 6.57
C ARG A 72 -9.04 -10.57 6.11
N ARG A 73 -8.26 -10.51 5.05
CA ARG A 73 -7.70 -9.28 4.46
C ARG A 73 -7.53 -9.43 2.94
N ILE A 74 -7.31 -8.33 2.26
CA ILE A 74 -6.83 -8.33 0.87
C ILE A 74 -5.39 -8.81 0.87
N LYS A 75 -5.12 -9.96 0.25
CA LYS A 75 -3.82 -10.65 0.35
C LYS A 75 -2.67 -9.87 -0.34
N GLY A 76 -2.95 -9.13 -1.40
CA GLY A 76 -1.93 -8.36 -2.12
C GLY A 76 -1.37 -7.13 -1.39
N THR A 77 -1.86 -6.82 -0.19
CA THR A 77 -1.34 -5.71 0.63
C THR A 77 -0.73 -6.26 1.91
N VAL A 78 0.51 -5.90 2.17
CA VAL A 78 1.27 -6.27 3.37
C VAL A 78 1.61 -4.98 4.12
N ASN A 79 1.35 -4.94 5.42
CA ASN A 79 1.68 -3.78 6.27
C ASN A 79 2.42 -4.26 7.52
N PHE A 80 3.59 -3.68 7.75
CA PHE A 80 4.42 -3.93 8.92
C PHE A 80 4.81 -2.64 9.62
N ALA A 81 4.76 -2.64 10.93
CA ALA A 81 5.45 -1.66 11.76
C ALA A 81 6.87 -2.18 12.05
N PHE A 82 7.86 -1.33 11.81
CA PHE A 82 9.29 -1.59 12.07
C PHE A 82 9.69 -0.81 13.32
N LEU A 83 9.59 -1.44 14.50
CA LEU A 83 9.80 -0.76 15.77
C LEU A 83 11.20 -0.15 15.85
N GLY A 84 11.29 1.06 16.41
CA GLY A 84 12.54 1.81 16.55
C GLY A 84 12.98 2.60 15.31
N VAL A 85 12.12 2.70 14.26
CA VAL A 85 12.41 3.50 13.06
C VAL A 85 11.14 4.19 12.57
N GLU A 86 11.26 5.43 12.14
CA GLU A 86 10.17 6.12 11.45
C GLU A 86 9.98 5.56 10.03
N ALA A 87 8.72 5.33 9.65
CA ALA A 87 8.38 4.79 8.34
C ALA A 87 8.85 5.66 7.18
N GLU A 88 8.84 6.97 7.35
CA GLU A 88 9.30 7.92 6.33
C GLU A 88 10.79 7.76 6.01
N ALA A 89 11.62 7.53 7.03
CA ALA A 89 13.04 7.26 6.84
C ALA A 89 13.27 5.96 6.03
N ILE A 90 12.50 4.91 6.32
CA ILE A 90 12.56 3.66 5.54
C ILE A 90 12.11 3.90 4.10
N LEU A 91 11.01 4.65 3.89
CA LEU A 91 10.48 4.97 2.56
C LEU A 91 11.54 5.70 1.73
N LEU A 92 12.16 6.74 2.28
CA LEU A 92 13.18 7.52 1.59
C LEU A 92 14.42 6.67 1.26
N ALA A 93 14.89 5.84 2.20
CA ALA A 93 16.01 4.96 1.96
C ALA A 93 15.72 3.91 0.87
N LEU A 94 14.53 3.31 0.86
CA LEU A 94 14.12 2.37 -0.18
C LEU A 94 13.93 3.05 -1.54
N ALA A 95 13.45 4.30 -1.57
CA ALA A 95 13.31 5.07 -2.80
C ALA A 95 14.65 5.29 -3.51
N THR A 96 15.76 5.47 -2.78
CA THR A 96 17.10 5.56 -3.38
C THR A 96 17.56 4.27 -4.05
N LYS A 97 16.87 3.17 -3.77
CA LYS A 97 17.12 1.83 -4.31
C LYS A 97 16.03 1.43 -5.33
N ASP A 98 15.23 2.38 -5.83
CA ASP A 98 14.09 2.17 -6.75
C ASP A 98 13.04 1.19 -6.20
N ILE A 99 12.87 1.11 -4.88
CA ILE A 99 11.84 0.33 -4.21
C ILE A 99 10.76 1.28 -3.68
N CYS A 100 9.58 1.22 -4.28
CA CYS A 100 8.46 2.08 -3.92
C CYS A 100 7.56 1.40 -2.88
N VAL A 101 7.40 2.06 -1.74
CA VAL A 101 6.50 1.67 -0.66
C VAL A 101 5.64 2.86 -0.24
N SER A 102 4.73 2.70 0.69
CA SER A 102 3.88 3.80 1.17
C SER A 102 3.83 3.83 2.69
N THR A 103 3.88 5.03 3.24
CA THR A 103 3.52 5.30 4.65
C THR A 103 2.04 5.61 4.78
N GLY A 104 1.47 5.49 5.96
CA GLY A 104 0.04 5.78 6.21
C GLY A 104 -0.34 7.25 6.02
N SER A 105 0.62 8.16 6.06
CA SER A 105 0.43 9.62 6.03
C SER A 105 0.74 10.29 4.68
N ALA A 106 1.02 9.52 3.63
CA ALA A 106 1.48 10.06 2.33
C ALA A 106 0.53 11.07 1.64
N CYS A 107 -0.70 11.24 2.12
CA CYS A 107 -1.68 12.18 1.54
C CYS A 107 -1.99 13.40 2.42
N SER A 108 -1.35 13.56 3.57
CA SER A 108 -1.55 14.69 4.47
C SER A 108 -0.22 15.39 4.72
N GLU A 109 0.21 16.22 3.76
CA GLU A 109 1.46 17.00 3.85
C GLU A 109 1.50 17.95 5.04
N ASP A 110 0.36 18.22 5.70
CA ASP A 110 0.24 19.19 6.80
C ASP A 110 -0.21 18.60 8.15
N SER A 111 -0.38 17.28 8.29
CA SER A 111 -0.83 16.73 9.58
C SER A 111 0.15 15.70 10.15
N GLU A 112 0.58 15.92 11.38
CA GLU A 112 1.21 14.92 12.27
C GLU A 112 0.28 13.71 12.55
N GLU A 113 -0.88 13.64 11.87
CA GLU A 113 -1.89 12.63 12.12
C GLU A 113 -1.47 11.27 11.55
N THR A 114 -1.38 10.32 12.45
CA THR A 114 -1.18 8.91 12.10
C THR A 114 -2.37 8.36 11.32
N SER A 115 -2.13 7.36 10.46
CA SER A 115 -3.17 6.72 9.64
C SER A 115 -4.40 6.32 10.45
N HIS A 116 -5.56 6.90 10.12
CA HIS A 116 -6.85 6.56 10.74
C HIS A 116 -7.20 5.07 10.58
N VAL A 117 -6.72 4.43 9.52
CA VAL A 117 -6.90 2.98 9.30
C VAL A 117 -6.13 2.17 10.35
N LEU A 118 -4.87 2.54 10.62
CA LEU A 118 -4.06 1.86 11.63
C LEU A 118 -4.60 2.09 13.05
N GLN A 119 -5.07 3.30 13.33
CA GLN A 119 -5.76 3.59 14.59
C GLN A 119 -7.05 2.77 14.73
N ALA A 120 -7.86 2.65 13.68
CA ALA A 120 -9.10 1.89 13.69
C ALA A 120 -8.89 0.37 13.94
N ILE A 121 -7.73 -0.17 13.56
CA ILE A 121 -7.36 -1.56 13.89
C ILE A 121 -6.60 -1.68 15.23
N GLY A 122 -6.54 -0.61 16.02
CA GLY A 122 -6.05 -0.60 17.40
C GLY A 122 -4.54 -0.41 17.56
N LEU A 123 -3.83 0.13 16.56
CA LEU A 123 -2.43 0.48 16.74
C LEU A 123 -2.30 1.79 17.54
N LYS A 124 -1.35 1.80 18.48
CA LYS A 124 -0.91 3.03 19.14
C LYS A 124 -0.28 3.98 18.09
N PRO A 125 -0.42 5.32 18.23
CA PRO A 125 0.14 6.28 17.27
C PRO A 125 1.64 6.10 17.00
N GLU A 126 2.42 5.80 18.04
CA GLU A 126 3.87 5.60 17.96
C GLU A 126 4.20 4.39 17.05
N ILE A 127 3.46 3.29 17.20
CA ILE A 127 3.62 2.09 16.34
C ILE A 127 3.13 2.39 14.92
N ALA A 128 2.06 3.16 14.76
CA ALA A 128 1.53 3.51 13.46
C ALA A 128 2.50 4.39 12.64
N ARG A 129 3.32 5.23 13.30
CA ARG A 129 4.38 6.04 12.65
C ARG A 129 5.52 5.19 12.08
N SER A 130 5.73 3.98 12.57
CA SER A 130 6.74 3.04 12.06
C SER A 130 6.20 2.10 10.98
N ALA A 131 4.94 2.29 10.52
CA ALA A 131 4.26 1.35 9.65
C ALA A 131 4.45 1.65 8.17
N ILE A 132 4.93 0.66 7.43
CA ILE A 132 5.08 0.66 5.97
C ILE A 132 4.03 -0.25 5.35
N ARG A 133 3.37 0.23 4.30
CA ARG A 133 2.47 -0.54 3.44
C ARG A 133 3.18 -0.89 2.14
N MET A 134 3.23 -2.16 1.82
CA MET A 134 3.69 -2.71 0.57
C MET A 134 2.52 -3.32 -0.19
N SER A 135 2.27 -2.86 -1.41
CA SER A 135 1.14 -3.31 -2.23
C SER A 135 1.65 -3.95 -3.51
N LEU A 136 1.28 -5.19 -3.71
CA LEU A 136 1.71 -6.02 -4.83
C LEU A 136 0.65 -6.02 -5.93
N GLY A 137 1.10 -5.95 -7.16
CA GLY A 137 0.28 -6.02 -8.35
C GLY A 137 0.68 -7.15 -9.28
N ARG A 138 -0.05 -7.30 -10.39
CA ARG A 138 0.15 -8.36 -11.38
C ARG A 138 1.50 -8.34 -12.11
N PHE A 139 2.22 -7.23 -12.02
CA PHE A 139 3.52 -7.05 -12.67
C PHE A 139 4.70 -7.35 -11.76
N ASN A 140 4.46 -7.51 -10.45
CA ASN A 140 5.52 -7.89 -9.54
C ASN A 140 5.93 -9.35 -9.76
N THR A 141 7.23 -9.60 -9.57
CA THR A 141 7.90 -10.88 -9.78
C THR A 141 8.50 -11.42 -8.48
N GLU A 142 9.00 -12.65 -8.50
CA GLU A 142 9.75 -13.21 -7.38
C GLU A 142 11.09 -12.46 -7.16
N GLU A 143 11.70 -11.99 -8.24
CA GLU A 143 12.92 -11.17 -8.19
C GLU A 143 12.70 -9.85 -7.47
N ASP A 144 11.54 -9.20 -7.67
CA ASP A 144 11.18 -7.98 -6.95
C ASP A 144 11.07 -8.25 -5.44
N ILE A 145 10.43 -9.36 -5.06
CA ILE A 145 10.29 -9.75 -3.65
C ILE A 145 11.66 -10.04 -3.03
N GLN A 146 12.49 -10.80 -3.73
CA GLN A 146 13.83 -11.12 -3.26
C GLN A 146 14.66 -9.85 -3.06
N ARG A 147 14.61 -8.91 -4.02
CA ARG A 147 15.27 -7.61 -3.91
C ARG A 147 14.83 -6.83 -2.66
N VAL A 148 13.52 -6.77 -2.38
CA VAL A 148 13.03 -6.12 -1.15
C VAL A 148 13.57 -6.83 0.10
N LEU A 149 13.56 -8.17 0.12
CA LEU A 149 14.03 -8.96 1.24
C LEU A 149 15.56 -8.90 1.46
N ASP A 150 16.32 -8.54 0.45
CA ASP A 150 17.77 -8.35 0.56
C ASP A 150 18.10 -6.91 1.03
N GLU A 151 17.37 -5.90 0.56
CA GLU A 151 17.66 -4.50 0.84
C GLU A 151 17.02 -3.98 2.14
N LEU A 152 15.78 -4.38 2.43
CA LEU A 152 15.02 -3.86 3.57
C LEU A 152 15.65 -4.15 4.93
N PRO A 153 16.22 -5.35 5.22
CA PRO A 153 16.87 -5.63 6.50
C PRO A 153 18.03 -4.67 6.79
N GLU A 154 18.89 -4.44 5.80
CA GLU A 154 20.05 -3.53 5.92
C GLU A 154 19.58 -2.08 6.16
N VAL A 155 18.57 -1.63 5.43
CA VAL A 155 17.98 -0.30 5.60
C VAL A 155 17.46 -0.13 7.03
N VAL A 156 16.67 -1.08 7.52
CA VAL A 156 16.09 -1.01 8.88
C VAL A 156 17.18 -1.03 9.94
N GLU A 157 18.20 -1.90 9.81
CA GLU A 157 19.30 -1.99 10.76
C GLU A 157 20.12 -0.69 10.82
N ASN A 158 20.46 -0.12 9.66
CA ASN A 158 21.22 1.12 9.58
C ASN A 158 20.44 2.29 10.18
N LEU A 159 19.14 2.39 9.91
CA LEU A 159 18.29 3.44 10.47
C LEU A 159 18.13 3.28 11.99
N ARG A 160 17.98 2.08 12.53
CA ARG A 160 17.94 1.83 13.98
C ARG A 160 19.20 2.28 14.71
N ARG A 161 20.38 2.16 14.10
CA ARG A 161 21.65 2.59 14.72
C ARG A 161 21.73 4.11 14.93
N ILE A 162 21.03 4.89 14.13
CA ILE A 162 21.05 6.37 14.18
C ILE A 162 19.74 6.96 14.70
N SER A 163 18.72 6.14 14.91
CA SER A 163 17.41 6.58 15.37
C SER A 163 17.43 6.88 16.86
N SER A 164 16.82 8.03 17.21
CA SER A 164 16.41 8.33 18.59
C SER A 164 14.96 7.97 18.85
N PHE A 165 14.32 7.30 17.90
CA PHE A 165 12.89 6.95 17.96
C PHE A 165 12.71 5.70 18.83
N GLU A 166 12.25 5.90 20.07
CA GLU A 166 11.92 4.83 20.98
C GLU A 166 10.43 4.49 20.88
N VAL A 167 10.10 3.21 20.79
CA VAL A 167 8.73 2.71 20.86
C VAL A 167 8.64 1.80 22.08
N GLU A 168 7.90 2.24 23.09
CA GLU A 168 7.53 1.38 24.22
C GLU A 168 6.50 0.32 23.76
N GLU A 169 6.72 -0.93 24.09
CA GLU A 169 5.84 -2.08 23.77
C GLU A 169 4.43 -1.97 24.37
#